data_13259bb39f23a8d53f957c5837eefe4f
#
_entry.id   13259bb39f23a8d53f957c5837eefe4f
#
_cell.length_a   1.000
_cell.length_b   1.000
_cell.length_c   1.000
_cell.angle_alpha   90.00
_cell.angle_beta   90.00
_cell.angle_gamma   90.00
#
_symmetry.space_group_name_H-M   'P 1'
#
loop_
_entity.id
_entity.type
_entity.pdbx_description
1 polymer ?
#
loop_
_entity_poly.entity_id
_entity_poly.type
_entity_poly.pdbx_seq_one_letter_code
_entity_poly.pdbx_strand_id
1 'polypeptide(L)'
;MSNQPLSPAQVETFERDGYLFVERLLDAEETAMLQAAARADAVMQKAAMDVRDSSGRRTNLSLWNHPGDDIYGTIARCERIVGAMEQLLGGEVYHYHSKLSAKDPKVGGAWEWHQDYGYWYQNGCLFPDMASVFIAIDPCTRENGCMQALRGSHKMGRIDHGRVGEQTGADPERVAEALKRLERIYCEMDPGTGFYFHSNLLHASEPNLSDQQRWGLLCCYNAARNDPYKESHHPRYTPLVKVPDSAIKELGARPSSAAQRFLRQEVDKTTGGQKRIP
;
A
#
# COMPACT_ATOMS: atom_id res chain seq x y z
N MET A 1 26.76 -13.44 -10.80
CA MET A 1 25.56 -12.70 -11.28
C MET A 1 24.93 -12.12 -10.05
N SER A 2 24.69 -10.79 -10.00
CA SER A 2 24.10 -10.15 -8.83
C SER A 2 22.68 -10.71 -8.63
N ASN A 3 22.42 -11.27 -7.48
CA ASN A 3 21.13 -11.86 -7.11
C ASN A 3 20.14 -10.72 -6.74
N GLN A 4 19.99 -9.75 -7.64
CA GLN A 4 19.11 -8.61 -7.41
C GLN A 4 17.69 -8.97 -7.82
N PRO A 5 16.67 -8.69 -6.99
CA PRO A 5 15.28 -9.02 -7.27
C PRO A 5 14.70 -8.35 -8.51
N LEU A 6 15.14 -7.11 -8.82
CA LEU A 6 14.72 -6.34 -9.98
C LEU A 6 15.86 -6.19 -11.00
N SER A 7 15.52 -6.27 -12.27
CA SER A 7 16.44 -5.93 -13.35
C SER A 7 16.68 -4.41 -13.45
N PRO A 8 17.80 -3.96 -14.03
CA PRO A 8 18.05 -2.52 -14.25
C PRO A 8 16.91 -1.82 -15.00
N ALA A 9 16.31 -2.46 -16.00
CA ALA A 9 15.19 -1.90 -16.76
C ALA A 9 13.92 -1.70 -15.89
N GLN A 10 13.70 -2.56 -14.91
CA GLN A 10 12.59 -2.40 -13.95
C GLN A 10 12.83 -1.23 -13.01
N VAL A 11 14.05 -1.06 -12.51
CA VAL A 11 14.44 0.09 -11.69
C VAL A 11 14.28 1.40 -12.48
N GLU A 12 14.78 1.43 -13.73
CA GLU A 12 14.61 2.59 -14.63
C GLU A 12 13.12 2.92 -14.87
N THR A 13 12.29 1.91 -15.02
CA THR A 13 10.83 2.09 -15.17
C THR A 13 10.24 2.75 -13.93
N PHE A 14 10.60 2.29 -12.74
CA PHE A 14 10.14 2.88 -11.49
C PHE A 14 10.60 4.35 -11.34
N GLU A 15 11.85 4.64 -11.66
CA GLU A 15 12.40 6.02 -11.62
C GLU A 15 11.72 6.95 -12.63
N ARG A 16 11.39 6.43 -13.82
CA ARG A 16 10.74 7.19 -14.87
C ARG A 16 9.26 7.43 -14.59
N ASP A 17 8.54 6.38 -14.23
CA ASP A 17 7.08 6.37 -14.17
C ASP A 17 6.52 6.54 -12.74
N GLY A 18 7.35 6.27 -11.71
CA GLY A 18 6.96 6.29 -10.30
C GLY A 18 6.30 5.01 -9.83
N TYR A 19 6.25 4.00 -10.67
CA TYR A 19 5.68 2.68 -10.36
C TYR A 19 6.27 1.57 -11.22
N LEU A 20 6.03 0.32 -10.79
CA LEU A 20 6.45 -0.90 -11.47
C LEU A 20 5.46 -2.03 -11.19
N PHE A 21 5.09 -2.79 -12.21
CA PHE A 21 4.37 -4.06 -12.05
C PHE A 21 5.36 -5.24 -12.04
N VAL A 22 5.14 -6.17 -11.13
CA VAL A 22 5.84 -7.45 -11.07
C VAL A 22 4.79 -8.55 -11.09
N GLU A 23 4.56 -9.10 -12.26
CA GLU A 23 3.65 -10.23 -12.44
C GLU A 23 4.15 -11.45 -11.67
N ARG A 24 3.22 -12.20 -11.08
CA ARG A 24 3.57 -13.39 -10.27
C ARG A 24 4.63 -13.12 -9.21
N LEU A 25 4.56 -11.97 -8.54
CA LEU A 25 5.37 -11.66 -7.37
C LEU A 25 5.19 -12.72 -6.28
N LEU A 26 3.95 -13.18 -6.10
CA LEU A 26 3.62 -14.43 -5.42
C LEU A 26 3.22 -15.45 -6.49
N ASP A 27 3.73 -16.68 -6.37
CA ASP A 27 3.28 -17.76 -7.25
C ASP A 27 1.84 -18.21 -6.92
N ALA A 28 1.31 -19.15 -7.71
CA ALA A 28 -0.10 -19.57 -7.55
C ALA A 28 -0.37 -20.21 -6.17
N GLU A 29 0.59 -20.95 -5.62
CA GLU A 29 0.45 -21.60 -4.33
C GLU A 29 0.50 -20.58 -3.19
N GLU A 30 1.47 -19.65 -3.22
CA GLU A 30 1.60 -18.56 -2.25
C GLU A 30 0.38 -17.64 -2.28
N THR A 31 -0.12 -17.35 -3.49
CA THR A 31 -1.34 -16.56 -3.68
C THR A 31 -2.55 -17.25 -3.08
N ALA A 32 -2.72 -18.56 -3.30
CA ALA A 32 -3.81 -19.33 -2.69
C ALA A 32 -3.72 -19.36 -1.15
N MET A 33 -2.51 -19.46 -0.60
CA MET A 33 -2.28 -19.39 0.86
C MET A 33 -2.68 -18.02 1.42
N LEU A 34 -2.29 -16.94 0.74
CA LEU A 34 -2.66 -15.58 1.15
C LEU A 34 -4.18 -15.35 1.08
N GLN A 35 -4.82 -15.83 0.01
CA GLN A 35 -6.29 -15.79 -0.13
C GLN A 35 -6.98 -16.54 1.00
N ALA A 36 -6.55 -17.77 1.28
CA ALA A 36 -7.13 -18.61 2.34
C ALA A 36 -6.99 -17.95 3.71
N ALA A 37 -5.79 -17.42 4.03
CA ALA A 37 -5.55 -16.70 5.27
C ALA A 37 -6.44 -15.46 5.39
N ALA A 38 -6.48 -14.60 4.37
CA ALA A 38 -7.26 -13.37 4.40
C ALA A 38 -8.76 -13.63 4.62
N ARG A 39 -9.31 -14.69 4.03
CA ARG A 39 -10.74 -15.07 4.21
C ARG A 39 -11.04 -15.66 5.58
N ALA A 40 -10.10 -16.38 6.18
CA ALA A 40 -10.26 -17.04 7.48
C ALA A 40 -9.88 -16.16 8.68
N ASP A 41 -9.22 -15.01 8.47
CA ASP A 41 -8.64 -14.21 9.54
C ASP A 41 -9.69 -13.38 10.29
N ALA A 42 -10.32 -14.00 11.29
CA ALA A 42 -11.29 -13.34 12.16
C ALA A 42 -10.66 -12.18 12.98
N VAL A 43 -9.37 -12.25 13.31
CA VAL A 43 -8.66 -11.19 14.06
C VAL A 43 -8.53 -9.95 13.18
N MET A 44 -8.09 -10.13 11.93
CA MET A 44 -7.96 -9.08 10.94
C MET A 44 -9.32 -8.43 10.64
N GLN A 45 -10.36 -9.24 10.40
CA GLN A 45 -11.70 -8.76 10.09
C GLN A 45 -12.30 -7.95 11.25
N LYS A 46 -12.11 -8.41 12.50
CA LYS A 46 -12.57 -7.68 13.70
C LYS A 46 -11.84 -6.35 13.90
N ALA A 47 -10.59 -6.24 13.44
CA ALA A 47 -9.79 -5.03 13.53
C ALA A 47 -10.07 -4.05 12.39
N ALA A 48 -10.79 -4.48 11.35
CA ALA A 48 -11.07 -3.64 10.18
C ALA A 48 -11.89 -2.40 10.56
N MET A 49 -11.47 -1.29 9.97
CA MET A 49 -12.13 0.01 10.09
C MET A 49 -12.91 0.30 8.81
N ASP A 50 -14.10 0.84 8.93
CA ASP A 50 -14.86 1.39 7.80
C ASP A 50 -14.27 2.76 7.43
N VAL A 51 -13.70 2.85 6.23
CA VAL A 51 -13.25 4.13 5.66
C VAL A 51 -14.23 4.56 4.58
N ARG A 52 -14.88 5.70 4.77
CA ARG A 52 -15.92 6.18 3.85
C ARG A 52 -15.36 7.14 2.83
N ASP A 53 -15.80 6.97 1.59
CA ASP A 53 -15.54 7.91 0.51
C ASP A 53 -16.50 9.12 0.55
N SER A 54 -16.34 10.04 -0.39
CA SER A 54 -17.18 11.23 -0.52
C SER A 54 -18.67 10.92 -0.80
N SER A 55 -19.00 9.73 -1.29
CA SER A 55 -20.37 9.25 -1.53
C SER A 55 -20.96 8.50 -0.33
N GLY A 56 -20.18 8.26 0.74
CA GLY A 56 -20.57 7.49 1.92
C GLY A 56 -20.42 5.97 1.77
N ARG A 57 -19.89 5.47 0.64
CA ARG A 57 -19.54 4.05 0.45
C ARG A 57 -18.30 3.72 1.29
N ARG A 58 -18.19 2.49 1.76
CA ARG A 58 -17.15 2.08 2.70
C ARG A 58 -16.18 1.06 2.10
N THR A 59 -14.92 1.21 2.47
CA THR A 59 -13.88 0.20 2.27
C THR A 59 -13.43 -0.30 3.64
N ASN A 60 -13.33 -1.60 3.81
CA ASN A 60 -12.79 -2.18 5.04
C ASN A 60 -11.26 -2.13 4.99
N LEU A 61 -10.66 -1.56 6.03
CA LEU A 61 -9.22 -1.37 6.15
C LEU A 61 -8.72 -1.89 7.49
N SER A 62 -7.79 -2.84 7.47
CA SER A 62 -7.01 -3.22 8.64
C SER A 62 -5.60 -2.69 8.46
N LEU A 63 -5.05 -2.04 9.49
CA LEU A 63 -3.75 -1.36 9.45
C LEU A 63 -2.90 -1.76 10.66
N TRP A 64 -1.62 -2.10 10.43
CA TRP A 64 -0.69 -2.46 11.49
C TRP A 64 0.75 -2.06 11.15
N ASN A 65 1.54 -1.74 12.19
CA ASN A 65 2.89 -1.20 12.05
C ASN A 65 4.01 -2.25 12.07
N HIS A 66 3.79 -3.38 12.71
CA HIS A 66 4.84 -4.37 12.88
C HIS A 66 4.49 -5.66 12.14
N PRO A 67 5.38 -6.16 11.29
CA PRO A 67 5.15 -7.44 10.65
C PRO A 67 5.11 -8.54 11.73
N GLY A 68 4.00 -9.28 11.75
CA GLY A 68 3.81 -10.43 12.64
C GLY A 68 4.51 -11.69 12.13
N ASP A 69 4.30 -12.79 12.86
CA ASP A 69 4.73 -14.14 12.46
C ASP A 69 3.59 -14.90 11.75
N ASP A 70 2.79 -14.16 11.00
CA ASP A 70 1.71 -14.61 10.13
C ASP A 70 2.14 -14.51 8.65
N ILE A 71 1.26 -14.92 7.74
CA ILE A 71 1.57 -14.88 6.31
C ILE A 71 1.81 -13.45 5.81
N TYR A 72 1.10 -12.46 6.34
CA TYR A 72 1.26 -11.06 5.91
C TYR A 72 2.62 -10.51 6.32
N GLY A 73 3.04 -10.79 7.57
CA GLY A 73 4.34 -10.39 8.09
C GLY A 73 5.49 -11.14 7.40
N THR A 74 5.29 -12.40 7.05
CA THR A 74 6.28 -13.18 6.29
C THR A 74 6.44 -12.62 4.88
N ILE A 75 5.35 -12.31 4.18
CA ILE A 75 5.38 -11.65 2.86
C ILE A 75 6.08 -10.29 2.96
N ALA A 76 5.74 -9.47 3.96
CA ALA A 76 6.36 -8.15 4.13
C ALA A 76 7.87 -8.20 4.44
N ARG A 77 8.40 -9.36 4.85
CA ARG A 77 9.82 -9.55 5.21
C ARG A 77 10.59 -10.44 4.23
N CYS A 78 9.92 -11.03 3.21
CA CYS A 78 10.61 -11.93 2.29
C CYS A 78 11.65 -11.19 1.43
N GLU A 79 12.75 -11.88 1.10
CA GLU A 79 13.92 -11.31 0.44
C GLU A 79 13.61 -10.64 -0.89
N ARG A 80 12.74 -11.24 -1.72
CA ARG A 80 12.37 -10.67 -3.02
C ARG A 80 11.62 -9.33 -2.92
N ILE A 81 10.83 -9.10 -1.86
CA ILE A 81 10.11 -7.84 -1.66
C ILE A 81 11.02 -6.82 -1.01
N VAL A 82 11.67 -7.18 0.08
CA VAL A 82 12.56 -6.25 0.80
C VAL A 82 13.75 -5.86 -0.08
N GLY A 83 14.37 -6.81 -0.77
CA GLY A 83 15.48 -6.53 -1.70
C GLY A 83 15.06 -5.65 -2.88
N ALA A 84 13.84 -5.81 -3.40
CA ALA A 84 13.31 -4.88 -4.40
C ALA A 84 13.15 -3.46 -3.83
N MET A 85 12.64 -3.31 -2.62
CA MET A 85 12.52 -2.01 -1.96
C MET A 85 13.90 -1.38 -1.69
N GLU A 86 14.88 -2.17 -1.27
CA GLU A 86 16.27 -1.70 -1.10
C GLU A 86 16.87 -1.18 -2.41
N GLN A 87 16.58 -1.84 -3.54
CA GLN A 87 17.01 -1.35 -4.87
C GLN A 87 16.31 -0.06 -5.26
N LEU A 88 14.99 0.01 -5.10
CA LEU A 88 14.18 1.16 -5.50
C LEU A 88 14.43 2.40 -4.63
N LEU A 89 14.74 2.21 -3.35
CA LEU A 89 15.02 3.30 -2.40
C LEU A 89 16.51 3.56 -2.17
N GLY A 90 17.38 2.78 -2.82
CA GLY A 90 18.83 3.00 -2.82
C GLY A 90 19.51 2.75 -1.47
N GLY A 91 19.15 1.66 -0.79
CA GLY A 91 19.78 1.21 0.46
C GLY A 91 18.81 0.54 1.42
N GLU A 92 19.27 0.32 2.65
CA GLU A 92 18.50 -0.33 3.70
C GLU A 92 17.14 0.31 3.91
N VAL A 93 16.11 -0.53 4.07
CA VAL A 93 14.74 -0.13 4.36
C VAL A 93 14.22 -0.79 5.62
N TYR A 94 13.20 -0.18 6.21
CA TYR A 94 12.43 -0.80 7.27
C TYR A 94 10.93 -0.80 6.95
N HIS A 95 10.21 -1.74 7.56
CA HIS A 95 8.77 -1.84 7.42
C HIS A 95 8.10 -0.68 8.16
N TYR A 96 7.35 0.14 7.41
CA TYR A 96 6.67 1.30 7.97
C TYR A 96 5.28 0.96 8.47
N HIS A 97 4.48 0.29 7.66
CA HIS A 97 3.22 -0.34 8.03
C HIS A 97 2.71 -1.26 6.92
N SER A 98 1.74 -2.12 7.26
CA SER A 98 0.95 -2.86 6.28
C SER A 98 -0.53 -2.59 6.43
N LYS A 99 -1.27 -2.77 5.33
CA LYS A 99 -2.72 -2.62 5.26
C LYS A 99 -3.32 -3.82 4.51
N LEU A 100 -4.45 -4.32 5.01
CA LEU A 100 -5.34 -5.16 4.21
C LEU A 100 -6.54 -4.30 3.83
N SER A 101 -6.70 -4.06 2.54
CA SER A 101 -7.81 -3.27 1.97
C SER A 101 -8.80 -4.20 1.29
N ALA A 102 -10.04 -4.16 1.73
CA ALA A 102 -11.10 -5.03 1.24
C ALA A 102 -12.27 -4.19 0.70
N LYS A 103 -12.51 -4.29 -0.62
CA LYS A 103 -13.68 -3.72 -1.27
C LYS A 103 -14.70 -4.82 -1.55
N ASP A 104 -15.78 -4.77 -0.80
CA ASP A 104 -16.89 -5.73 -0.98
C ASP A 104 -17.66 -5.45 -2.26
N PRO A 105 -18.31 -6.48 -2.85
CA PRO A 105 -19.14 -6.33 -4.04
C PRO A 105 -20.21 -5.26 -3.85
N LYS A 106 -20.41 -4.39 -4.84
CA LYS A 106 -21.42 -3.31 -4.88
C LYS A 106 -21.33 -2.25 -3.78
N VAL A 107 -20.59 -2.50 -2.70
CA VAL A 107 -20.52 -1.64 -1.49
C VAL A 107 -19.19 -0.92 -1.35
N GLY A 108 -18.10 -1.56 -1.81
CA GLY A 108 -16.74 -1.05 -1.65
C GLY A 108 -16.59 0.37 -2.19
N GLY A 109 -16.14 1.30 -1.32
CA GLY A 109 -15.99 2.71 -1.64
C GLY A 109 -14.72 3.04 -2.45
N ALA A 110 -14.67 4.27 -2.93
CA ALA A 110 -13.49 4.84 -3.57
C ALA A 110 -12.36 5.14 -2.57
N TRP A 111 -11.15 5.25 -3.06
CA TRP A 111 -10.07 6.00 -2.42
C TRP A 111 -9.85 7.27 -3.23
N GLU A 112 -9.96 8.42 -2.56
CA GLU A 112 -9.75 9.73 -3.16
C GLU A 112 -8.31 9.89 -3.65
N TRP A 113 -8.08 10.75 -4.65
CA TRP A 113 -6.73 11.02 -5.16
C TRP A 113 -5.81 11.52 -4.06
N HIS A 114 -4.69 10.84 -3.84
CA HIS A 114 -3.72 11.16 -2.80
C HIS A 114 -2.31 10.71 -3.16
N GLN A 115 -1.38 11.19 -2.39
CA GLN A 115 -0.01 10.70 -2.27
C GLN A 115 0.16 10.14 -0.86
N ASP A 116 0.73 8.95 -0.71
CA ASP A 116 1.03 8.40 0.61
C ASP A 116 1.93 9.35 1.42
N TYR A 117 2.92 9.98 0.77
CA TYR A 117 3.79 10.96 1.41
C TYR A 117 3.06 12.23 1.88
N GLY A 118 1.88 12.50 1.34
CA GLY A 118 1.01 13.57 1.82
C GLY A 118 0.63 13.40 3.29
N TYR A 119 0.51 12.15 3.76
CA TYR A 119 0.27 11.80 5.16
C TYR A 119 1.59 11.67 5.93
N TRP A 120 2.55 10.91 5.39
CA TRP A 120 3.77 10.53 6.09
C TRP A 120 4.69 11.72 6.37
N TYR A 121 4.63 12.75 5.55
CA TYR A 121 5.24 14.04 5.83
C TYR A 121 4.81 14.59 7.20
N GLN A 122 3.52 14.47 7.54
CA GLN A 122 2.99 14.93 8.83
C GLN A 122 3.47 14.07 10.00
N ASN A 123 3.87 12.84 9.74
CA ASN A 123 4.44 11.91 10.73
C ASN A 123 5.94 12.15 10.99
N GLY A 124 6.56 13.09 10.31
CA GLY A 124 7.95 13.49 10.53
C GLY A 124 8.96 12.89 9.54
N CYS A 125 8.52 12.22 8.48
CA CYS A 125 9.41 11.83 7.39
C CYS A 125 9.80 13.07 6.58
N LEU A 126 11.09 13.42 6.56
CA LEU A 126 11.54 14.63 5.87
C LEU A 126 11.57 14.47 4.35
N PHE A 127 11.89 13.27 3.88
CA PHE A 127 12.07 12.98 2.46
C PHE A 127 11.02 11.95 1.99
N PRO A 128 10.64 11.97 0.70
CA PRO A 128 9.75 10.97 0.12
C PRO A 128 10.49 9.65 -0.23
N ASP A 129 11.55 9.32 0.51
CA ASP A 129 12.36 8.11 0.34
C ASP A 129 11.61 6.89 0.87
N MET A 130 10.39 6.72 0.37
CA MET A 130 9.43 5.71 0.79
C MET A 130 8.72 5.12 -0.44
N ALA A 131 8.40 3.84 -0.35
CA ALA A 131 7.65 3.16 -1.40
C ALA A 131 6.72 2.10 -0.80
N SER A 132 5.71 1.75 -1.57
CA SER A 132 4.75 0.72 -1.21
C SER A 132 4.70 -0.37 -2.27
N VAL A 133 4.36 -1.59 -1.87
CA VAL A 133 3.92 -2.64 -2.78
C VAL A 133 2.49 -3.03 -2.45
N PHE A 134 1.60 -2.88 -3.43
CA PHE A 134 0.25 -3.45 -3.38
C PHE A 134 0.28 -4.83 -4.04
N ILE A 135 -0.14 -5.86 -3.34
CA ILE A 135 -0.22 -7.24 -3.83
C ILE A 135 -1.69 -7.59 -4.02
N ALA A 136 -2.07 -7.91 -5.24
CA ALA A 136 -3.43 -8.31 -5.56
C ALA A 136 -3.75 -9.67 -4.93
N ILE A 137 -4.72 -9.71 -4.01
CA ILE A 137 -5.25 -10.96 -3.44
C ILE A 137 -6.32 -11.52 -4.38
N ASP A 138 -7.19 -10.65 -4.88
CA ASP A 138 -8.21 -10.97 -5.89
C ASP A 138 -7.84 -10.31 -7.22
N PRO A 139 -8.46 -10.70 -8.34
CA PRO A 139 -8.32 -9.97 -9.60
C PRO A 139 -8.69 -8.50 -9.40
N CYS A 140 -7.84 -7.60 -9.90
CA CYS A 140 -8.11 -6.18 -9.90
C CYS A 140 -8.52 -5.75 -11.29
N THR A 141 -9.74 -5.25 -11.45
CA THR A 141 -10.31 -4.78 -12.72
C THR A 141 -10.88 -3.37 -12.53
N ARG A 142 -11.11 -2.67 -13.62
CA ARG A 142 -11.77 -1.35 -13.56
C ARG A 142 -13.13 -1.43 -12.89
N GLU A 143 -13.88 -2.47 -13.19
CA GLU A 143 -15.24 -2.66 -12.70
C GLU A 143 -15.29 -2.88 -11.18
N ASN A 144 -14.30 -3.60 -10.60
CA ASN A 144 -14.22 -3.79 -9.14
C ASN A 144 -13.39 -2.72 -8.42
N GLY A 145 -13.07 -1.62 -9.11
CA GLY A 145 -12.40 -0.47 -8.54
C GLY A 145 -10.91 -0.70 -8.29
N CYS A 146 -10.17 -1.20 -9.30
CA CYS A 146 -8.72 -1.30 -9.23
C CYS A 146 -8.08 0.08 -8.94
N MET A 147 -6.85 0.08 -8.50
CA MET A 147 -6.10 1.32 -8.35
C MET A 147 -5.93 2.03 -9.69
N GLN A 148 -5.85 3.35 -9.63
CA GLN A 148 -5.47 4.24 -10.74
C GLN A 148 -4.27 5.05 -10.29
N ALA A 149 -3.37 5.36 -11.21
CA ALA A 149 -2.24 6.22 -10.92
C ALA A 149 -1.97 7.17 -12.09
N LEU A 150 -1.33 8.30 -11.81
CA LEU A 150 -0.85 9.21 -12.84
C LEU A 150 0.64 8.97 -13.07
N ARG A 151 0.99 8.47 -14.27
CA ARG A 151 2.36 8.17 -14.65
C ARG A 151 3.26 9.39 -14.48
N GLY A 152 4.37 9.22 -13.75
CA GLY A 152 5.36 10.27 -13.54
C GLY A 152 4.96 11.36 -12.52
N SER A 153 3.78 11.26 -11.91
CA SER A 153 3.29 12.26 -10.95
C SER A 153 4.14 12.37 -9.67
N HIS A 154 4.94 11.35 -9.34
CA HIS A 154 5.87 11.41 -8.23
C HIS A 154 6.91 12.53 -8.37
N LYS A 155 7.21 12.96 -9.61
CA LYS A 155 8.11 14.08 -9.92
C LYS A 155 7.50 15.45 -9.66
N MET A 156 6.20 15.54 -9.38
CA MET A 156 5.55 16.80 -8.99
C MET A 156 5.93 17.25 -7.58
N GLY A 157 6.62 16.39 -6.81
CA GLY A 157 6.84 16.62 -5.39
C GLY A 157 5.57 16.38 -4.56
N ARG A 158 5.62 16.75 -3.28
CA ARG A 158 4.48 16.63 -2.36
C ARG A 158 3.42 17.70 -2.70
N ILE A 159 2.20 17.24 -2.86
CA ILE A 159 1.02 18.09 -2.96
C ILE A 159 0.43 18.27 -1.55
N ASP A 160 -0.16 19.42 -1.26
CA ASP A 160 -0.88 19.60 0.00
C ASP A 160 -2.09 18.68 0.06
N HIS A 161 -2.29 18.09 1.26
CA HIS A 161 -3.39 17.17 1.52
C HIS A 161 -4.33 17.76 2.56
N GLY A 162 -5.61 17.54 2.35
CA GLY A 162 -6.67 17.97 3.23
C GLY A 162 -7.82 16.99 3.24
N ARG A 163 -8.90 17.35 3.92
CA ARG A 163 -10.06 16.48 4.03
C ARG A 163 -10.91 16.55 2.77
N VAL A 164 -11.09 15.39 2.12
CA VAL A 164 -12.00 15.18 0.99
C VAL A 164 -13.02 14.13 1.41
N GLY A 165 -14.28 14.54 1.65
CA GLY A 165 -15.26 13.66 2.31
C GLY A 165 -14.81 13.28 3.73
N GLU A 166 -14.77 12.00 4.04
CA GLU A 166 -14.23 11.47 5.29
C GLU A 166 -12.75 11.03 5.17
N GLN A 167 -12.19 11.04 3.97
CA GLN A 167 -10.81 10.68 3.69
C GLN A 167 -9.90 11.91 3.65
N THR A 168 -8.61 11.67 3.66
CA THR A 168 -7.61 12.67 3.34
C THR A 168 -7.23 12.51 1.86
N GLY A 169 -7.29 13.59 1.10
CA GLY A 169 -6.94 13.61 -0.32
C GLY A 169 -6.00 14.76 -0.66
N ALA A 170 -5.38 14.67 -1.82
CA ALA A 170 -4.58 15.76 -2.38
C ALA A 170 -5.46 16.94 -2.79
N ASP A 171 -4.88 18.12 -2.87
CA ASP A 171 -5.54 19.34 -3.31
C ASP A 171 -6.29 19.12 -4.63
N PRO A 172 -7.64 19.33 -4.67
CA PRO A 172 -8.45 18.98 -5.83
C PRO A 172 -8.11 19.78 -7.11
N GLU A 173 -7.67 21.02 -6.97
CA GLU A 173 -7.29 21.85 -8.12
C GLU A 173 -6.03 21.28 -8.77
N ARG A 174 -5.02 20.93 -7.95
CA ARG A 174 -3.78 20.31 -8.45
C ARG A 174 -4.04 18.93 -9.06
N VAL A 175 -4.91 18.13 -8.46
CA VAL A 175 -5.34 16.85 -9.02
C VAL A 175 -6.00 17.05 -10.39
N ALA A 176 -6.93 18.00 -10.52
CA ALA A 176 -7.59 18.29 -11.77
C ALA A 176 -6.60 18.73 -12.88
N GLU A 177 -5.60 19.54 -12.52
CA GLU A 177 -4.56 19.96 -13.45
C GLU A 177 -3.60 18.82 -13.83
N ALA A 178 -3.27 17.95 -12.90
CA ALA A 178 -2.45 16.76 -13.16
C ALA A 178 -3.17 15.78 -14.11
N LEU A 179 -4.46 15.55 -13.89
CA LEU A 179 -5.30 14.69 -14.76
C LEU A 179 -5.39 15.16 -16.22
N LYS A 180 -5.24 16.46 -16.47
CA LYS A 180 -5.22 17.02 -17.83
C LYS A 180 -3.87 16.79 -18.56
N ARG A 181 -2.79 16.61 -17.83
CA ARG A 181 -1.42 16.63 -18.35
C ARG A 181 -0.70 15.29 -18.29
N LEU A 182 -1.06 14.44 -17.34
CA LEU A 182 -0.40 13.15 -17.10
C LEU A 182 -1.29 11.99 -17.54
N GLU A 183 -0.65 10.94 -18.01
CA GLU A 183 -1.36 9.72 -18.39
C GLU A 183 -1.91 9.03 -17.15
N ARG A 184 -3.22 8.79 -17.16
CA ARG A 184 -3.88 7.96 -16.15
C ARG A 184 -3.80 6.50 -16.55
N ILE A 185 -3.24 5.69 -15.68
CA ILE A 185 -3.21 4.24 -15.83
C ILE A 185 -4.20 3.58 -14.87
N TYR A 186 -4.68 2.40 -15.27
CA TYR A 186 -5.47 1.51 -14.42
C TYR A 186 -4.61 0.31 -14.04
N CYS A 187 -4.49 0.05 -12.74
CA CYS A 187 -3.71 -1.06 -12.21
C CYS A 187 -4.54 -2.35 -12.24
N GLU A 188 -4.85 -2.83 -13.46
CA GLU A 188 -5.52 -4.11 -13.65
C GLU A 188 -4.48 -5.22 -13.43
N MET A 189 -4.78 -6.17 -12.56
CA MET A 189 -3.81 -7.17 -12.08
C MET A 189 -4.47 -8.51 -11.82
N ASP A 190 -3.78 -9.57 -12.19
CA ASP A 190 -4.10 -10.92 -11.73
C ASP A 190 -3.66 -11.11 -10.27
N PRO A 191 -4.30 -12.03 -9.51
CA PRO A 191 -3.87 -12.37 -8.16
C PRO A 191 -2.39 -12.76 -8.10
N GLY A 192 -1.70 -12.32 -7.04
CA GLY A 192 -0.26 -12.52 -6.87
C GLY A 192 0.63 -11.50 -7.58
N THR A 193 0.07 -10.62 -8.41
CA THR A 193 0.82 -9.49 -9.00
C THR A 193 1.10 -8.42 -7.95
N GLY A 194 2.34 -7.90 -7.94
CA GLY A 194 2.77 -6.76 -7.13
C GLY A 194 2.82 -5.47 -7.95
N PHE A 195 2.27 -4.41 -7.40
CA PHE A 195 2.37 -3.06 -7.91
C PHE A 195 3.21 -2.22 -6.94
N TYR A 196 4.48 -2.00 -7.28
CA TYR A 196 5.39 -1.15 -6.53
C TYR A 196 5.19 0.30 -6.94
N PHE A 197 5.10 1.21 -5.98
CA PHE A 197 4.92 2.63 -6.28
C PHE A 197 5.57 3.54 -5.25
N HIS A 198 6.05 4.67 -5.77
CA HIS A 198 6.71 5.72 -5.01
C HIS A 198 5.70 6.47 -4.13
N SER A 199 6.09 6.87 -2.93
CA SER A 199 5.21 7.54 -1.96
C SER A 199 4.58 8.87 -2.46
N ASN A 200 5.21 9.53 -3.43
CA ASN A 200 4.67 10.72 -4.10
C ASN A 200 3.84 10.40 -5.35
N LEU A 201 3.66 9.14 -5.74
CA LEU A 201 2.79 8.81 -6.86
C LEU A 201 1.35 9.19 -6.54
N LEU A 202 0.75 10.06 -7.36
CA LEU A 202 -0.64 10.43 -7.23
C LEU A 202 -1.51 9.26 -7.69
N HIS A 203 -2.30 8.70 -6.78
CA HIS A 203 -3.12 7.52 -7.03
C HIS A 203 -4.47 7.58 -6.35
N ALA A 204 -5.39 6.78 -6.84
CA ALA A 204 -6.78 6.69 -6.37
C ALA A 204 -7.35 5.30 -6.65
N SER A 205 -8.60 5.06 -6.31
CA SER A 205 -9.35 3.92 -6.82
C SER A 205 -10.84 4.18 -6.82
N GLU A 206 -11.53 3.73 -7.86
CA GLU A 206 -12.98 3.85 -7.99
C GLU A 206 -13.73 2.90 -7.02
N PRO A 207 -15.04 3.11 -6.82
CA PRO A 207 -15.87 2.17 -6.07
C PRO A 207 -15.90 0.79 -6.74
N ASN A 208 -16.16 -0.25 -5.95
CA ASN A 208 -16.44 -1.57 -6.48
C ASN A 208 -17.91 -1.67 -6.93
N LEU A 209 -18.14 -1.65 -8.24
CA LEU A 209 -19.46 -1.76 -8.84
C LEU A 209 -19.76 -3.19 -9.34
N SER A 210 -18.81 -4.11 -9.22
CA SER A 210 -18.93 -5.50 -9.66
C SER A 210 -19.59 -6.40 -8.60
N ASP A 211 -19.88 -7.63 -8.98
CA ASP A 211 -20.31 -8.70 -8.07
C ASP A 211 -19.14 -9.46 -7.45
N GLN A 212 -17.90 -9.03 -7.74
CA GLN A 212 -16.67 -9.65 -7.25
C GLN A 212 -16.04 -8.78 -6.16
N GLN A 213 -15.54 -9.39 -5.11
CA GLN A 213 -14.73 -8.69 -4.11
C GLN A 213 -13.35 -8.33 -4.68
N ARG A 214 -12.72 -7.30 -4.11
CA ARG A 214 -11.36 -6.91 -4.45
C ARG A 214 -10.54 -6.62 -3.19
N TRP A 215 -9.75 -7.58 -2.79
CA TRP A 215 -8.86 -7.46 -1.65
C TRP A 215 -7.42 -7.30 -2.10
N GLY A 216 -6.63 -6.57 -1.33
CA GLY A 216 -5.21 -6.39 -1.56
C GLY A 216 -4.44 -6.17 -0.28
N LEU A 217 -3.24 -6.72 -0.24
CA LEU A 217 -2.25 -6.50 0.80
C LEU A 217 -1.30 -5.38 0.37
N LEU A 218 -1.18 -4.35 1.19
CA LEU A 218 -0.27 -3.23 0.97
C LEU A 218 0.83 -3.28 2.02
N CYS A 219 2.10 -3.30 1.60
CA CYS A 219 3.25 -3.20 2.49
C CYS A 219 4.04 -1.94 2.14
N CYS A 220 4.24 -1.07 3.13
CA CYS A 220 4.90 0.22 2.99
C CYS A 220 6.27 0.21 3.68
N TYR A 221 7.26 0.79 3.02
CA TYR A 221 8.64 0.81 3.51
C TYR A 221 9.20 2.24 3.48
N ASN A 222 10.07 2.51 4.45
CA ASN A 222 10.82 3.75 4.51
C ASN A 222 12.31 3.43 4.46
N ALA A 223 13.10 4.25 3.75
CA ALA A 223 14.55 4.14 3.78
C ALA A 223 15.07 4.37 5.20
N ALA A 224 16.04 3.57 5.66
CA ALA A 224 16.61 3.69 7.01
C ALA A 224 17.16 5.10 7.28
N ARG A 225 17.75 5.75 6.25
CA ARG A 225 18.24 7.12 6.33
C ARG A 225 17.17 8.21 6.49
N ASN A 226 15.89 7.87 6.29
CA ASN A 226 14.75 8.78 6.39
C ASN A 226 13.95 8.54 7.69
N ASP A 227 14.65 8.20 8.78
CA ASP A 227 14.01 8.02 10.09
C ASP A 227 13.26 9.29 10.48
N PRO A 228 11.97 9.22 10.87
CA PRO A 228 11.18 10.39 11.26
C PRO A 228 11.85 11.19 12.37
N TYR A 229 11.87 12.51 12.25
CA TYR A 229 12.49 13.40 13.26
C TYR A 229 11.66 13.53 14.55
N LYS A 230 10.42 13.04 14.55
CA LYS A 230 9.51 13.08 15.70
C LYS A 230 8.75 11.78 15.86
N GLU A 231 8.28 11.54 17.08
CA GLU A 231 7.38 10.44 17.38
C GLU A 231 6.01 10.63 16.74
N SER A 232 5.44 9.53 16.25
CA SER A 232 4.09 9.47 15.71
C SER A 232 3.45 8.11 16.02
N HIS A 233 2.27 7.84 15.49
CA HIS A 233 1.62 6.52 15.61
C HIS A 233 2.24 5.48 14.67
N HIS A 234 3.13 5.87 13.76
CA HIS A 234 3.95 4.96 12.94
C HIS A 234 5.34 4.77 13.55
N PRO A 235 5.99 3.63 13.25
CA PRO A 235 7.29 3.34 13.83
C PRO A 235 8.37 4.26 13.29
N ARG A 236 9.35 4.53 14.13
CA ARG A 236 10.66 5.00 13.74
C ARG A 236 11.49 3.85 13.19
N TYR A 237 12.69 4.14 12.72
CA TYR A 237 13.57 3.12 12.20
C TYR A 237 13.67 1.92 13.15
N THR A 238 13.35 0.75 12.63
CA THR A 238 13.49 -0.53 13.30
C THR A 238 14.09 -1.51 12.31
N PRO A 239 15.26 -2.12 12.61
CA PRO A 239 15.90 -3.07 11.70
C PRO A 239 14.92 -4.17 11.27
N LEU A 240 14.81 -4.38 9.96
CA LEU A 240 13.91 -5.40 9.41
C LEU A 240 14.66 -6.73 9.27
N VAL A 241 14.17 -7.75 9.98
CA VAL A 241 14.70 -9.12 9.85
C VAL A 241 14.09 -9.75 8.61
N LYS A 242 14.89 -9.88 7.55
CA LYS A 242 14.48 -10.56 6.31
C LYS A 242 14.33 -12.06 6.54
N VAL A 243 13.40 -12.66 5.80
CA VAL A 243 13.19 -14.11 5.75
C VAL A 243 13.36 -14.61 4.32
N PRO A 244 13.84 -15.85 4.10
CA PRO A 244 13.95 -16.40 2.76
C PRO A 244 12.56 -16.50 2.12
N ASP A 245 12.50 -16.42 0.79
CA ASP A 245 11.23 -16.50 0.05
C ASP A 245 10.48 -17.82 0.29
N SER A 246 11.18 -18.92 0.56
CA SER A 246 10.60 -20.23 0.93
C SER A 246 9.75 -20.18 2.22
N ALA A 247 10.03 -19.22 3.10
CA ALA A 247 9.33 -19.08 4.37
C ALA A 247 7.81 -18.90 4.19
N ILE A 248 7.36 -18.34 3.07
CA ILE A 248 5.92 -18.18 2.79
C ILE A 248 5.24 -19.54 2.70
N LYS A 249 5.82 -20.49 1.95
CA LYS A 249 5.27 -21.84 1.79
C LYS A 249 5.45 -22.69 3.04
N GLU A 250 6.59 -22.54 3.72
CA GLU A 250 6.86 -23.23 4.98
C GLU A 250 5.86 -22.83 6.09
N LEU A 251 5.50 -21.56 6.13
CA LEU A 251 4.50 -21.05 7.08
C LEU A 251 3.07 -21.47 6.72
N GLY A 252 2.78 -21.55 5.43
CA GLY A 252 1.43 -21.78 4.91
C GLY A 252 0.46 -20.61 5.19
N ALA A 253 -0.82 -20.90 5.15
CA ALA A 253 -1.89 -19.91 5.32
C ALA A 253 -2.14 -19.53 6.80
N ARG A 254 -1.07 -19.28 7.57
CA ARG A 254 -1.21 -18.86 8.97
C ARG A 254 -1.77 -17.45 9.08
N PRO A 255 -2.97 -17.26 9.67
CA PRO A 255 -3.58 -15.94 9.86
C PRO A 255 -2.93 -15.16 11.01
N SER A 256 -3.35 -13.92 11.20
CA SER A 256 -2.92 -13.06 12.30
C SER A 256 -3.20 -13.71 13.66
N SER A 257 -2.28 -13.53 14.59
CA SER A 257 -2.48 -13.95 15.98
C SER A 257 -3.28 -12.89 16.76
N ALA A 258 -3.88 -13.30 17.87
CA ALA A 258 -4.57 -12.37 18.78
C ALA A 258 -3.60 -11.33 19.41
N ALA A 259 -2.29 -11.56 19.33
CA ALA A 259 -1.26 -10.62 19.79
C ALA A 259 -0.96 -9.51 18.76
N GLN A 260 -1.42 -9.63 17.52
CA GLN A 260 -1.24 -8.60 16.50
C GLN A 260 -1.90 -7.30 16.94
N ARG A 261 -1.13 -6.21 16.89
CA ARG A 261 -1.62 -4.87 17.24
C ARG A 261 -2.00 -4.12 15.98
N PHE A 262 -3.28 -3.75 15.90
CA PHE A 262 -3.82 -2.94 14.83
C PHE A 262 -3.92 -1.48 15.26
N LEU A 263 -3.69 -0.57 14.32
CA LEU A 263 -3.99 0.84 14.52
C LEU A 263 -5.52 1.05 14.45
N ARG A 264 -6.02 1.87 15.35
CA ARG A 264 -7.43 2.27 15.36
C ARG A 264 -7.60 3.62 14.68
N GLN A 265 -8.76 3.86 14.10
CA GLN A 265 -9.07 5.13 13.43
C GLN A 265 -8.86 6.36 14.33
N GLU A 266 -9.06 6.23 15.63
CA GLU A 266 -8.83 7.27 16.64
C GLU A 266 -7.34 7.67 16.73
N VAL A 267 -6.44 6.74 16.44
CA VAL A 267 -4.98 6.93 16.50
C VAL A 267 -4.41 7.23 15.13
N ASP A 268 -4.96 6.61 14.07
CA ASP A 268 -4.52 6.85 12.69
C ASP A 268 -5.16 8.12 12.13
N LYS A 269 -4.48 9.23 12.35
CA LYS A 269 -4.85 10.53 11.78
C LYS A 269 -4.55 10.66 10.28
N THR A 270 -3.92 9.66 9.67
CA THR A 270 -3.57 9.69 8.25
C THR A 270 -4.75 9.36 7.35
N THR A 271 -5.72 8.60 7.83
CA THR A 271 -6.92 8.21 7.06
C THR A 271 -8.14 9.12 7.27
N GLY A 272 -8.15 9.98 8.26
CA GLY A 272 -9.35 10.79 8.54
C GLY A 272 -9.19 12.04 9.39
N GLY A 273 -7.99 12.41 9.80
CA GLY A 273 -7.78 13.40 10.84
C GLY A 273 -7.04 14.68 10.49
N GLN A 274 -6.75 14.96 9.24
CA GLN A 274 -6.07 16.21 8.90
C GLN A 274 -7.05 17.38 8.85
N LYS A 275 -6.57 18.56 9.32
CA LYS A 275 -7.33 19.80 9.25
C LYS A 275 -7.72 20.12 7.81
N ARG A 276 -8.89 20.68 7.60
CA ARG A 276 -9.27 21.25 6.29
C ARG A 276 -8.15 22.21 5.87
N ILE A 277 -7.70 22.07 4.63
CA ILE A 277 -6.94 23.13 3.97
C ILE A 277 -7.92 24.28 3.76
N PRO A 278 -7.58 25.52 4.16
CA PRO A 278 -8.46 26.67 4.02
C PRO A 278 -8.86 26.93 2.57
#